data_55437ff40cd05d81150d0f227b4c00fa
#
_entry.id   55437ff40cd05d81150d0f227b4c00fa
#
_cell.length_a   1.000
_cell.length_b   1.000
_cell.length_c   1.000
_cell.angle_alpha   90.00
_cell.angle_beta   90.00
_cell.angle_gamma   90.00
#
_symmetry.space_group_name_H-M   'P 1'
#
loop_
_entity.id
_entity.type
_entity.pdbx_description
1 polymer ?
#
loop_
_entity_poly.entity_id
_entity_poly.type
_entity_poly.pdbx_seq_one_letter_code
_entity_poly.pdbx_strand_id
1 'polypeptide(L)'
;EPLVPFNSTYVKKRKFPVNELLTPHPISAKIVPMQHIYSSWRSAYIERDKNNEGCAFCLALEEQDSPENLIFHRGETCFVILNLFPYTSGHLMVVPYTHTNQFSDLPAETLTEMMLLVQKAIRVLEEVYHPQGFNIGMNLGSAAGAGIASHIHMHVVPRWQGDANFMSVIGETRVLPEDLGQTYQRLSEAWQATSD
;
A
#
# COMPACT_ATOMS: atom_id res chain seq x y z
N GLU A 1 9.38 37.33 18.49
CA GLU A 1 8.73 37.78 17.24
C GLU A 1 7.22 37.70 17.44
N PRO A 2 6.45 38.78 17.16
CA PRO A 2 5.02 38.81 17.46
C PRO A 2 4.20 38.11 16.37
N LEU A 3 3.19 37.34 16.80
CA LEU A 3 2.19 36.67 16.00
C LEU A 3 1.45 37.67 15.09
N VAL A 4 1.43 37.39 13.80
CA VAL A 4 0.69 38.16 12.80
C VAL A 4 -0.82 37.88 12.97
N PRO A 5 -1.68 38.90 13.10
CA PRO A 5 -3.12 38.68 13.27
C PRO A 5 -3.79 38.20 11.98
N PHE A 6 -4.65 37.20 12.13
CA PHE A 6 -5.48 36.62 11.08
C PHE A 6 -6.49 37.65 10.56
N ASN A 7 -6.34 38.09 9.32
CA ASN A 7 -7.19 39.13 8.73
C ASN A 7 -8.48 38.49 8.16
N SER A 8 -9.59 38.74 8.82
CA SER A 8 -10.93 38.19 8.63
C SER A 8 -11.72 38.77 7.41
N THR A 9 -11.08 39.30 6.38
CA THR A 9 -11.76 40.11 5.37
C THR A 9 -11.91 39.46 3.99
N TYR A 10 -11.87 38.13 3.88
CA TYR A 10 -12.05 37.44 2.58
C TYR A 10 -13.18 36.41 2.54
N VAL A 11 -14.34 36.71 3.10
CA VAL A 11 -15.57 35.95 2.80
C VAL A 11 -16.56 36.89 2.12
N LYS A 12 -16.37 37.15 0.83
CA LYS A 12 -17.45 37.67 -0.03
C LYS A 12 -18.48 36.55 -0.21
N LYS A 13 -19.60 36.66 0.50
CA LYS A 13 -20.80 35.84 0.28
C LYS A 13 -21.28 36.06 -1.16
N ARG A 14 -20.97 35.15 -2.07
CA ARG A 14 -21.68 35.05 -3.35
C ARG A 14 -23.10 34.54 -3.06
N LYS A 15 -24.07 35.43 -3.22
CA LYS A 15 -25.50 35.05 -3.29
C LYS A 15 -25.70 34.36 -4.63
N PHE A 16 -25.89 33.04 -4.59
CA PHE A 16 -26.40 32.31 -5.76
C PHE A 16 -27.91 32.55 -5.84
N PRO A 17 -28.50 32.89 -7.01
CA PRO A 17 -29.95 32.99 -7.18
C PRO A 17 -30.56 31.60 -7.02
N VAL A 18 -31.43 31.43 -6.04
CA VAL A 18 -32.03 30.15 -5.64
C VAL A 18 -33.12 29.67 -6.59
N ASN A 19 -33.43 30.42 -7.67
CA ASN A 19 -34.62 30.19 -8.51
C ASN A 19 -34.38 29.49 -9.85
N GLU A 20 -33.14 29.01 -10.16
CA GLU A 20 -32.92 28.31 -11.44
C GLU A 20 -32.69 26.79 -11.30
N LEU A 21 -32.87 26.20 -10.10
CA LEU A 21 -32.53 24.79 -9.84
C LEU A 21 -33.74 23.85 -9.71
N LEU A 22 -34.94 24.24 -10.17
CA LEU A 22 -36.14 23.40 -10.05
C LEU A 22 -36.84 23.14 -11.40
N THR A 23 -36.10 22.91 -12.45
CA THR A 23 -36.64 22.12 -13.55
C THR A 23 -36.23 20.67 -13.33
N PRO A 24 -37.16 19.73 -13.14
CA PRO A 24 -36.80 18.31 -13.07
C PRO A 24 -36.42 17.90 -14.50
N HIS A 25 -35.11 17.89 -14.78
CA HIS A 25 -34.63 17.09 -15.88
C HIS A 25 -34.91 15.62 -15.52
N PRO A 26 -35.54 14.83 -16.39
CA PRO A 26 -35.66 13.41 -16.20
C PRO A 26 -34.26 12.84 -16.25
N ILE A 27 -33.62 12.69 -15.08
CA ILE A 27 -32.43 11.85 -14.94
C ILE A 27 -32.94 10.43 -15.13
N SER A 28 -32.99 9.98 -16.36
CA SER A 28 -32.96 8.56 -16.67
C SER A 28 -31.59 8.06 -16.22
N ALA A 29 -31.47 7.80 -14.93
CA ALA A 29 -30.33 7.11 -14.38
C ALA A 29 -30.36 5.69 -14.98
N LYS A 30 -29.73 5.53 -16.16
CA LYS A 30 -29.30 4.21 -16.60
C LYS A 30 -28.40 3.71 -15.48
N ILE A 31 -28.91 2.75 -14.68
CA ILE A 31 -28.09 1.98 -13.78
C ILE A 31 -27.09 1.26 -14.69
N VAL A 32 -25.90 1.82 -14.83
CA VAL A 32 -24.79 1.12 -15.46
C VAL A 32 -24.42 0.03 -14.48
N PRO A 33 -24.59 -1.26 -14.84
CA PRO A 33 -24.20 -2.34 -13.95
C PRO A 33 -22.73 -2.17 -13.62
N MET A 34 -22.38 -2.28 -12.33
CA MET A 34 -21.00 -2.21 -11.88
C MET A 34 -20.20 -3.29 -12.63
N GLN A 35 -19.25 -2.86 -13.44
CA GLN A 35 -18.40 -3.80 -14.17
C GLN A 35 -17.41 -4.41 -13.19
N HIS A 36 -17.47 -5.73 -13.05
CA HIS A 36 -16.51 -6.48 -12.25
C HIS A 36 -15.29 -6.79 -13.10
N ILE A 37 -14.11 -6.34 -12.67
CA ILE A 37 -12.84 -6.74 -13.26
C ILE A 37 -12.34 -7.94 -12.46
N TYR A 38 -12.28 -9.08 -13.11
CA TYR A 38 -11.74 -10.32 -12.51
C TYR A 38 -10.21 -10.31 -12.63
N SER A 39 -9.50 -10.46 -11.52
CA SER A 39 -8.06 -10.64 -11.53
C SER A 39 -7.75 -12.10 -11.22
N SER A 40 -7.45 -12.88 -12.26
CA SER A 40 -7.22 -14.33 -12.20
C SER A 40 -6.04 -14.72 -11.30
N TRP A 41 -5.00 -13.88 -11.23
CA TRP A 41 -3.85 -14.07 -10.33
C TRP A 41 -4.22 -13.99 -8.85
N ARG A 42 -5.26 -13.22 -8.51
CA ARG A 42 -5.73 -13.04 -7.12
C ARG A 42 -6.45 -14.29 -6.62
N SER A 43 -7.09 -15.07 -7.50
CA SER A 43 -7.75 -16.33 -7.14
C SER A 43 -6.73 -17.38 -6.68
N ALA A 44 -5.64 -17.54 -7.42
CA ALA A 44 -4.56 -18.47 -7.06
C ALA A 44 -3.90 -18.11 -5.73
N TYR A 45 -3.80 -16.81 -5.41
CA TYR A 45 -3.29 -16.32 -4.14
C TYR A 45 -4.23 -16.63 -2.96
N ILE A 46 -5.54 -16.39 -3.14
CA ILE A 46 -6.58 -16.69 -2.14
C ILE A 46 -6.74 -18.21 -1.93
N GLU A 47 -6.53 -19.02 -2.97
CA GLU A 47 -6.60 -20.46 -2.90
C GLU A 47 -5.42 -21.09 -2.14
N ARG A 48 -4.23 -20.48 -2.20
CA ARG A 48 -3.08 -20.90 -1.39
C ARG A 48 -3.34 -20.77 0.12
N ASP A 49 -3.97 -19.68 0.54
CA ASP A 49 -4.31 -19.44 1.96
C ASP A 49 -5.36 -20.46 2.49
N LYS A 50 -6.18 -21.02 1.60
CA LYS A 50 -7.19 -22.05 1.95
C LYS A 50 -6.61 -23.44 2.21
N ASN A 51 -5.43 -23.74 1.71
CA ASN A 51 -4.80 -25.05 1.85
C ASN A 51 -4.03 -25.27 3.15
N ASN A 52 -4.13 -24.34 4.11
CA ASN A 52 -3.67 -24.49 5.49
C ASN A 52 -2.15 -24.71 5.66
N GLU A 53 -1.33 -24.16 4.78
CA GLU A 53 0.14 -24.25 4.83
C GLU A 53 0.80 -23.23 5.79
N GLY A 54 0.03 -22.60 6.67
CA GLY A 54 0.53 -21.59 7.61
C GLY A 54 0.54 -20.16 7.04
N CYS A 55 0.87 -19.19 7.88
CA CYS A 55 0.97 -17.80 7.48
C CYS A 55 2.25 -17.56 6.68
N ALA A 56 2.15 -17.02 5.47
CA ALA A 56 3.30 -16.77 4.60
C ALA A 56 4.37 -15.85 5.26
N PHE A 57 3.96 -14.90 6.08
CA PHE A 57 4.89 -14.04 6.82
C PHE A 57 5.63 -14.78 7.93
N CYS A 58 4.92 -15.64 8.68
CA CYS A 58 5.55 -16.45 9.72
C CYS A 58 6.53 -17.46 9.12
N LEU A 59 6.16 -18.09 8.01
CA LEU A 59 7.06 -19.03 7.31
C LEU A 59 8.31 -18.33 6.77
N ALA A 60 8.17 -17.14 6.19
CA ALA A 60 9.32 -16.37 5.72
C ALA A 60 10.28 -16.00 6.86
N LEU A 61 9.77 -15.80 8.08
CA LEU A 61 10.60 -15.49 9.26
C LEU A 61 11.45 -16.67 9.75
N GLU A 62 11.09 -17.92 9.40
CA GLU A 62 11.84 -19.13 9.77
C GLU A 62 13.14 -19.28 8.96
N GLU A 63 13.24 -18.57 7.83
CA GLU A 63 14.38 -18.62 6.93
C GLU A 63 15.34 -17.46 7.14
N GLN A 64 16.57 -17.58 6.61
CA GLN A 64 17.50 -16.46 6.54
C GLN A 64 17.09 -15.45 5.49
N ASP A 65 17.33 -14.16 5.74
CA ASP A 65 17.00 -13.08 4.83
C ASP A 65 17.72 -13.26 3.50
N SER A 66 16.95 -13.30 2.43
CA SER A 66 17.44 -13.61 1.09
C SER A 66 16.50 -13.10 0.01
N PRO A 67 16.94 -13.07 -1.27
CA PRO A 67 16.05 -12.76 -2.39
C PRO A 67 14.88 -13.74 -2.55
N GLU A 68 14.98 -14.95 -1.98
CA GLU A 68 13.95 -15.99 -2.07
C GLU A 68 12.82 -15.76 -1.06
N ASN A 69 13.14 -15.35 0.19
CA ASN A 69 12.12 -15.05 1.19
C ASN A 69 11.72 -13.57 1.25
N LEU A 70 12.43 -12.71 0.49
CA LEU A 70 12.13 -11.30 0.27
C LEU A 70 12.24 -10.39 1.50
N ILE A 71 12.67 -10.88 2.66
CA ILE A 71 12.94 -10.07 3.85
C ILE A 71 14.31 -9.44 3.70
N PHE A 72 14.41 -8.11 3.81
CA PHE A 72 15.67 -7.38 3.71
C PHE A 72 15.98 -6.50 4.94
N HIS A 73 15.07 -6.45 5.91
CA HIS A 73 15.33 -5.76 7.18
C HIS A 73 14.51 -6.39 8.31
N ARG A 74 15.16 -6.59 9.46
CA ARG A 74 14.54 -7.00 10.72
C ARG A 74 14.76 -5.92 11.77
N GLY A 75 13.67 -5.29 12.24
CA GLY A 75 13.67 -4.37 13.35
C GLY A 75 13.45 -5.07 14.70
N GLU A 76 13.03 -4.32 15.71
CA GLU A 76 12.79 -4.84 17.06
C GLU A 76 11.45 -5.59 17.17
N THR A 77 10.38 -5.01 16.63
CA THR A 77 9.00 -5.54 16.69
C THR A 77 8.39 -5.79 15.33
N CYS A 78 9.03 -5.28 14.25
CA CYS A 78 8.59 -5.38 12.87
C CYS A 78 9.74 -5.80 11.94
N PHE A 79 9.38 -6.25 10.74
CA PHE A 79 10.33 -6.50 9.66
C PHE A 79 9.81 -5.90 8.35
N VAL A 80 10.71 -5.75 7.38
CA VAL A 80 10.40 -5.23 6.04
C VAL A 80 10.62 -6.31 5.01
N ILE A 81 9.60 -6.53 4.18
CA ILE A 81 9.56 -7.58 3.17
C ILE A 81 9.02 -7.02 1.86
N LEU A 82 9.57 -7.47 0.73
CA LEU A 82 8.98 -7.18 -0.58
C LEU A 82 7.67 -7.93 -0.77
N ASN A 83 6.73 -7.31 -1.46
CA ASN A 83 5.53 -8.02 -1.84
C ASN A 83 5.84 -8.97 -3.01
N LEU A 84 5.58 -10.27 -2.82
CA LEU A 84 5.75 -11.29 -3.85
C LEU A 84 4.89 -11.02 -5.11
N PHE A 85 3.76 -10.33 -4.94
CA PHE A 85 2.85 -9.93 -6.01
C PHE A 85 2.75 -8.40 -6.08
N PRO A 86 3.84 -7.71 -6.49
CA PRO A 86 3.94 -6.27 -6.36
C PRO A 86 2.94 -5.55 -7.28
N TYR A 87 2.38 -4.44 -6.80
CA TYR A 87 1.53 -3.57 -7.62
C TYR A 87 2.35 -2.70 -8.56
N THR A 88 3.54 -2.31 -8.11
CA THR A 88 4.54 -1.54 -8.84
C THR A 88 5.93 -2.00 -8.37
N SER A 89 7.01 -1.70 -9.11
CA SER A 89 8.38 -1.96 -8.63
C SER A 89 8.62 -1.29 -7.29
N GLY A 90 9.30 -1.99 -6.38
CA GLY A 90 9.56 -1.49 -5.04
C GLY A 90 8.38 -1.57 -4.06
N HIS A 91 7.27 -2.22 -4.43
CA HIS A 91 6.17 -2.47 -3.48
C HIS A 91 6.65 -3.34 -2.32
N LEU A 92 6.72 -2.76 -1.13
CA LEU A 92 7.13 -3.44 0.10
C LEU A 92 6.06 -3.37 1.17
N MET A 93 6.24 -4.15 2.21
CA MET A 93 5.36 -4.21 3.37
C MET A 93 6.19 -4.13 4.64
N VAL A 94 5.65 -3.44 5.65
CA VAL A 94 6.13 -3.47 7.04
C VAL A 94 5.18 -4.35 7.83
N VAL A 95 5.71 -5.37 8.47
CA VAL A 95 4.93 -6.45 9.10
C VAL A 95 5.39 -6.63 10.54
N PRO A 96 4.51 -6.64 11.55
CA PRO A 96 4.89 -6.94 12.92
C PRO A 96 5.26 -8.43 13.07
N TYR A 97 6.16 -8.77 14.01
CA TYR A 97 6.46 -10.16 14.31
C TYR A 97 5.26 -10.89 14.94
N THR A 98 4.42 -10.15 15.66
CA THR A 98 3.22 -10.69 16.28
C THR A 98 2.21 -11.10 15.21
N HIS A 99 1.90 -12.40 15.14
CA HIS A 99 0.85 -12.91 14.27
C HIS A 99 -0.54 -12.52 14.81
N THR A 100 -1.13 -11.47 14.27
CA THR A 100 -2.46 -10.99 14.66
C THR A 100 -3.18 -10.36 13.49
N ASN A 101 -4.50 -10.44 13.50
CA ASN A 101 -5.39 -9.70 12.59
C ASN A 101 -6.09 -8.51 13.29
N GLN A 102 -5.79 -8.28 14.57
CA GLN A 102 -6.40 -7.23 15.39
C GLN A 102 -5.46 -6.04 15.51
N PHE A 103 -5.71 -5.00 14.72
CA PHE A 103 -4.90 -3.78 14.75
C PHE A 103 -4.96 -3.08 16.11
N SER A 104 -6.12 -3.15 16.79
CA SER A 104 -6.33 -2.56 18.11
C SER A 104 -5.48 -3.17 19.22
N ASP A 105 -4.95 -4.37 18.99
CA ASP A 105 -4.19 -5.12 19.99
C ASP A 105 -2.67 -4.93 19.85
N LEU A 106 -2.24 -4.23 18.79
CA LEU A 106 -0.82 -3.95 18.60
C LEU A 106 -0.32 -2.95 19.66
N PRO A 107 0.81 -3.25 20.32
CA PRO A 107 1.46 -2.35 21.26
C PRO A 107 1.86 -1.01 20.61
N ALA A 108 1.89 0.06 21.40
CA ALA A 108 2.25 1.40 20.90
C ALA A 108 3.67 1.46 20.34
N GLU A 109 4.62 0.71 20.92
CA GLU A 109 5.98 0.57 20.42
C GLU A 109 6.01 -0.07 19.02
N THR A 110 5.21 -1.11 18.78
CA THR A 110 5.10 -1.76 17.47
C THR A 110 4.52 -0.81 16.42
N LEU A 111 3.46 -0.07 16.77
CA LEU A 111 2.87 0.94 15.88
C LEU A 111 3.87 2.06 15.56
N THR A 112 4.65 2.47 16.56
CA THR A 112 5.68 3.52 16.39
C THR A 112 6.78 3.02 15.44
N GLU A 113 7.34 1.84 15.70
CA GLU A 113 8.38 1.27 14.85
C GLU A 113 7.87 1.04 13.42
N MET A 114 6.65 0.52 13.27
CA MET A 114 6.03 0.34 11.96
C MET A 114 6.02 1.65 11.15
N MET A 115 5.66 2.77 11.76
CA MET A 115 5.64 4.07 11.08
C MET A 115 7.05 4.63 10.81
N LEU A 116 8.02 4.39 11.68
CA LEU A 116 9.41 4.76 11.45
C LEU A 116 10.02 3.96 10.29
N LEU A 117 9.74 2.67 10.22
CA LEU A 117 10.17 1.82 9.10
C LEU A 117 9.49 2.24 7.78
N VAL A 118 8.21 2.64 7.80
CA VAL A 118 7.53 3.24 6.63
C VAL A 118 8.22 4.52 6.20
N GLN A 119 8.59 5.39 7.14
CA GLN A 119 9.29 6.63 6.84
C GLN A 119 10.67 6.35 6.19
N LYS A 120 11.43 5.40 6.72
CA LYS A 120 12.71 4.95 6.14
C LYS A 120 12.50 4.35 4.74
N ALA A 121 11.47 3.51 4.58
CA ALA A 121 11.12 2.90 3.30
C ALA A 121 10.83 3.96 2.22
N ILE A 122 10.13 5.05 2.56
CA ILE A 122 9.90 6.16 1.64
C ILE A 122 11.22 6.76 1.17
N ARG A 123 12.14 7.10 2.09
CA ARG A 123 13.47 7.67 1.74
C ARG A 123 14.24 6.75 0.79
N VAL A 124 14.28 5.45 1.11
CA VAL A 124 14.96 4.44 0.29
C VAL A 124 14.34 4.33 -1.10
N LEU A 125 13.02 4.29 -1.18
CA LEU A 125 12.31 4.21 -2.45
C LEU A 125 12.44 5.49 -3.30
N GLU A 126 12.50 6.66 -2.66
CA GLU A 126 12.78 7.93 -3.34
C GLU A 126 14.18 7.94 -3.95
N GLU A 127 15.18 7.43 -3.22
CA GLU A 127 16.56 7.35 -3.71
C GLU A 127 16.71 6.37 -4.88
N VAL A 128 16.07 5.19 -4.77
CA VAL A 128 16.27 4.10 -5.75
C VAL A 128 15.41 4.27 -7.00
N TYR A 129 14.16 4.72 -6.85
CA TYR A 129 13.14 4.68 -7.90
C TYR A 129 12.59 6.03 -8.32
N HIS A 130 12.83 7.10 -7.55
CA HIS A 130 12.34 8.45 -7.80
C HIS A 130 10.82 8.48 -8.09
N PRO A 131 9.95 7.88 -7.24
CA PRO A 131 8.52 7.89 -7.44
C PRO A 131 7.95 9.29 -7.32
N GLN A 132 6.78 9.52 -7.92
CA GLN A 132 6.07 10.81 -7.84
C GLN A 132 5.11 10.88 -6.65
N GLY A 133 4.92 9.77 -5.94
CA GLY A 133 4.08 9.67 -4.76
C GLY A 133 4.04 8.25 -4.21
N PHE A 134 3.25 8.06 -3.15
CA PHE A 134 3.09 6.78 -2.47
C PHE A 134 1.63 6.52 -2.11
N ASN A 135 1.21 5.26 -2.15
CA ASN A 135 0.05 4.79 -1.42
C ASN A 135 0.53 3.98 -0.22
N ILE A 136 0.11 4.38 0.97
CA ILE A 136 0.45 3.72 2.23
C ILE A 136 -0.85 3.32 2.90
N GLY A 137 -0.94 2.07 3.37
CA GLY A 137 -2.15 1.61 4.04
C GLY A 137 -2.17 0.12 4.32
N MET A 138 -3.19 -0.30 5.08
CA MET A 138 -3.46 -1.68 5.46
C MET A 138 -4.84 -2.11 4.99
N ASN A 139 -4.99 -3.39 4.69
CA ASN A 139 -6.28 -4.03 4.51
C ASN A 139 -6.58 -4.87 5.75
N LEU A 140 -7.53 -4.46 6.57
CA LEU A 140 -7.90 -5.18 7.77
C LEU A 140 -9.10 -6.08 7.48
N GLY A 141 -8.85 -7.40 7.49
CA GLY A 141 -9.83 -8.43 7.18
C GLY A 141 -10.07 -8.65 5.69
N SER A 142 -10.69 -9.78 5.36
CA SER A 142 -10.95 -10.22 3.98
C SER A 142 -11.91 -9.29 3.22
N ALA A 143 -12.89 -8.70 3.90
CA ALA A 143 -13.83 -7.74 3.31
C ALA A 143 -13.15 -6.46 2.82
N ALA A 144 -12.01 -6.07 3.44
CA ALA A 144 -11.19 -4.95 3.01
C ALA A 144 -10.20 -5.33 1.88
N GLY A 145 -10.17 -6.60 1.48
CA GLY A 145 -9.30 -7.09 0.40
C GLY A 145 -7.92 -7.55 0.87
N ALA A 146 -7.74 -7.87 2.16
CA ALA A 146 -6.49 -8.48 2.64
C ALA A 146 -6.25 -9.83 1.94
N GLY A 147 -5.08 -9.98 1.34
CA GLY A 147 -4.65 -11.27 0.78
C GLY A 147 -4.26 -12.25 1.88
N ILE A 148 -3.56 -11.79 2.91
CA ILE A 148 -3.26 -12.51 4.15
C ILE A 148 -4.06 -11.83 5.25
N ALA A 149 -5.31 -12.29 5.46
CA ALA A 149 -6.23 -11.65 6.40
C ALA A 149 -5.90 -11.93 7.87
N SER A 150 -5.08 -12.97 8.14
CA SER A 150 -4.72 -13.43 9.49
C SER A 150 -3.54 -12.67 10.10
N HIS A 151 -2.79 -11.90 9.30
CA HIS A 151 -1.59 -11.22 9.75
C HIS A 151 -1.54 -9.79 9.21
N ILE A 152 -1.52 -8.81 10.12
CA ILE A 152 -1.46 -7.39 9.77
C ILE A 152 -0.18 -7.07 9.00
N HIS A 153 -0.32 -6.25 7.97
CA HIS A 153 0.81 -5.76 7.18
C HIS A 153 0.48 -4.39 6.58
N MET A 154 1.45 -3.49 6.66
CA MET A 154 1.37 -2.14 6.10
C MET A 154 2.03 -2.13 4.73
N HIS A 155 1.26 -1.83 3.70
CA HIS A 155 1.77 -1.64 2.35
C HIS A 155 2.42 -0.26 2.17
N VAL A 156 3.55 -0.23 1.47
CA VAL A 156 4.18 0.98 0.93
C VAL A 156 4.35 0.79 -0.57
N VAL A 157 3.57 1.52 -1.33
CA VAL A 157 3.48 1.36 -2.80
C VAL A 157 3.94 2.64 -3.48
N PRO A 158 5.11 2.66 -4.10
CA PRO A 158 5.54 3.81 -4.88
C PRO A 158 4.68 3.97 -6.14
N ARG A 159 4.44 5.23 -6.53
CA ARG A 159 3.53 5.57 -7.61
C ARG A 159 4.16 6.52 -8.61
N TRP A 160 3.83 6.32 -9.88
CA TRP A 160 4.22 7.21 -10.98
C TRP A 160 3.00 7.62 -11.79
N GLN A 161 3.05 8.78 -12.38
CA GLN A 161 2.01 9.23 -13.29
C GLN A 161 1.96 8.29 -14.51
N GLY A 162 0.78 7.68 -14.75
CA GLY A 162 0.60 6.72 -15.84
C GLY A 162 0.98 5.27 -15.49
N ASP A 163 1.26 4.93 -14.24
CA ASP A 163 1.53 3.56 -13.79
C ASP A 163 0.31 2.62 -13.91
N ALA A 164 -0.89 3.17 -14.02
CA ALA A 164 -2.10 2.45 -14.37
C ALA A 164 -2.49 2.81 -15.83
N ASN A 165 -2.55 1.82 -16.70
CA ASN A 165 -2.91 1.97 -18.11
C ASN A 165 -3.87 0.85 -18.56
N PHE A 166 -4.21 0.82 -19.86
CA PHE A 166 -5.14 -0.16 -20.39
C PHE A 166 -4.68 -1.62 -20.18
N MET A 167 -3.38 -1.90 -20.08
CA MET A 167 -2.87 -3.26 -19.84
C MET A 167 -3.29 -3.77 -18.47
N SER A 168 -3.28 -2.91 -17.44
CA SER A 168 -3.73 -3.30 -16.10
C SER A 168 -5.24 -3.41 -15.98
N VAL A 169 -6.00 -2.66 -16.79
CA VAL A 169 -7.47 -2.58 -16.73
C VAL A 169 -8.15 -3.59 -17.66
N ILE A 170 -7.64 -3.75 -18.87
CA ILE A 170 -8.25 -4.60 -19.93
C ILE A 170 -7.47 -5.91 -20.07
N GLY A 171 -6.13 -5.85 -20.01
CA GLY A 171 -5.26 -7.01 -20.18
C GLY A 171 -4.99 -7.79 -18.89
N GLU A 172 -5.50 -7.32 -17.75
CA GLU A 172 -5.24 -7.90 -16.40
C GLU A 172 -3.75 -8.18 -16.14
N THR A 173 -2.88 -7.44 -16.86
CA THR A 173 -1.44 -7.66 -16.88
C THR A 173 -0.73 -6.43 -16.36
N ARG A 174 0.24 -6.64 -15.48
CA ARG A 174 1.15 -5.60 -15.00
C ARG A 174 2.52 -5.80 -15.62
N VAL A 175 3.06 -4.75 -16.18
CA VAL A 175 4.43 -4.76 -16.69
C VAL A 175 5.32 -4.19 -15.59
N LEU A 176 6.17 -5.04 -15.01
CA LEU A 176 7.19 -4.62 -14.06
C LEU A 176 8.52 -4.53 -14.83
N PRO A 177 9.26 -3.41 -14.71
CA PRO A 177 10.48 -3.21 -15.47
C PRO A 177 11.68 -4.04 -14.98
N GLU A 178 11.59 -4.61 -13.78
CA GLU A 178 12.63 -5.46 -13.18
C GLU A 178 12.01 -6.63 -12.41
N ASP A 179 12.78 -7.69 -12.21
CA ASP A 179 12.37 -8.84 -11.39
C ASP A 179 12.54 -8.58 -9.88
N LEU A 180 11.97 -9.46 -9.06
CA LEU A 180 12.02 -9.33 -7.61
C LEU A 180 13.42 -9.46 -7.02
N GLY A 181 14.30 -10.26 -7.63
CA GLY A 181 15.67 -10.41 -7.16
C GLY A 181 16.47 -9.13 -7.35
N GLN A 182 16.32 -8.45 -8.49
CA GLN A 182 16.92 -7.15 -8.74
C GLN A 182 16.36 -6.09 -7.80
N THR A 183 15.04 -6.06 -7.60
CA THR A 183 14.38 -5.17 -6.65
C THR A 183 14.92 -5.39 -5.22
N TYR A 184 15.05 -6.65 -4.79
CA TYR A 184 15.58 -7.01 -3.49
C TYR A 184 17.00 -6.48 -3.28
N GLN A 185 17.90 -6.74 -4.24
CA GLN A 185 19.29 -6.31 -4.15
C GLN A 185 19.39 -4.78 -4.03
N ARG A 186 18.74 -4.05 -4.92
CA ARG A 186 18.79 -2.58 -4.94
C ARG A 186 18.25 -1.97 -3.65
N LEU A 187 17.11 -2.47 -3.15
CA LEU A 187 16.51 -1.94 -1.92
C LEU A 187 17.29 -2.34 -0.68
N SER A 188 17.82 -3.56 -0.60
CA SER A 188 18.65 -4.01 0.50
C SER A 188 19.94 -3.19 0.64
N GLU A 189 20.63 -2.92 -0.46
CA GLU A 189 21.83 -2.07 -0.48
C GLU A 189 21.52 -0.63 -0.05
N ALA A 190 20.47 -0.02 -0.62
CA ALA A 190 20.06 1.34 -0.28
C ALA A 190 19.57 1.45 1.17
N TRP A 191 18.87 0.43 1.68
CA TRP A 191 18.41 0.39 3.07
C TRP A 191 19.55 0.43 4.07
N GLN A 192 20.63 -0.30 3.80
CA GLN A 192 21.85 -0.32 4.63
C GLN A 192 22.61 1.01 4.57
N ALA A 193 22.58 1.69 3.43
CA ALA A 193 23.26 2.98 3.24
C ALA A 193 22.47 4.16 3.85
N THR A 194 21.15 4.03 3.98
CA THR A 194 20.27 5.10 4.51
C THR A 194 20.31 5.11 6.05
N SER A 195 20.76 6.22 6.62
CA SER A 195 20.71 6.45 8.07
C SER A 195 19.26 6.52 8.59
N ASP A 196 19.07 6.21 9.85
CA ASP A 196 17.77 6.28 10.54
C ASP A 196 17.27 7.73 10.72
#